data_1f3719aa1afebb9895e81fd9eb171ea2
#
_entry.id   1f3719aa1afebb9895e81fd9eb171ea2
#
_cell.length_a   1.000
_cell.length_b   1.000
_cell.length_c   1.000
_cell.angle_alpha   90.00
_cell.angle_beta   90.00
_cell.angle_gamma   90.00
#
_symmetry.space_group_name_H-M   'P 1'
#
loop_
_entity.id
_entity.type
_entity.pdbx_description
1 polymer ?
#
loop_
_entity_poly.entity_id
_entity_poly.type
_entity_poly.pdbx_seq_one_letter_code
_entity_poly.pdbx_strand_id
1 'polypeptide(L)'
;IRDSLYMAGFLLAFLFCYLKYEEKNLPGIVIWILPLGLIAGWSNENMGPAVWLLSLLVILLRHREHKKAPVWMYLGNISCLAGTILMIAAPGNFVRSGETGEEAYSLLWRMYLRCYAEAKGVMEYLFPALLLTVFALIVCKGILKENLGRNTVLLLLGALLSWGAMILSPHYPDRAAFGTMVLLICAILSMAGKIADRQKENVWMFYGCAVLIWLRGMYFLVEYLGLCWGWIK
;
A
#
# COMPACT_ATOMS: atom_id res chain seq x y z
N ILE A 1 -1.75 -1.90 -15.59
CA ILE A 1 -2.18 -2.90 -14.58
C ILE A 1 -1.10 -3.98 -14.40
N ARG A 2 -0.62 -4.63 -15.47
CA ARG A 2 0.37 -5.72 -15.38
C ARG A 2 1.64 -5.30 -14.62
N ASP A 3 2.21 -4.17 -14.98
CA ASP A 3 3.46 -3.68 -14.37
C ASP A 3 3.27 -3.30 -12.91
N SER A 4 2.13 -2.70 -12.57
CA SER A 4 1.77 -2.37 -11.18
C SER A 4 1.62 -3.62 -10.30
N LEU A 5 1.14 -4.73 -10.85
CA LEU A 5 0.99 -6.00 -10.13
C LEU A 5 2.34 -6.61 -9.74
N TYR A 6 3.31 -6.65 -10.66
CA TYR A 6 4.66 -7.13 -10.36
C TYR A 6 5.35 -6.28 -9.29
N MET A 7 5.23 -4.94 -9.42
CA MET A 7 5.80 -4.01 -8.46
C MET A 7 5.20 -4.20 -7.06
N ALA A 8 3.88 -4.33 -6.96
CA ALA A 8 3.21 -4.62 -5.69
C ALA A 8 3.67 -5.96 -5.08
N GLY A 9 3.92 -6.97 -5.91
CA GLY A 9 4.45 -8.27 -5.47
C GLY A 9 5.81 -8.12 -4.78
N PHE A 10 6.74 -7.39 -5.36
CA PHE A 10 8.07 -7.14 -4.75
C PHE A 10 7.96 -6.33 -3.46
N LEU A 11 7.12 -5.30 -3.44
CA LEU A 11 6.87 -4.50 -2.25
C LEU A 11 6.30 -5.33 -1.10
N LEU A 12 5.28 -6.14 -1.37
CA LEU A 12 4.69 -7.03 -0.38
C LEU A 12 5.67 -8.09 0.10
N ALA A 13 6.48 -8.67 -0.79
CA ALA A 13 7.52 -9.63 -0.41
C ALA A 13 8.56 -8.99 0.52
N PHE A 14 8.99 -7.75 0.23
CA PHE A 14 9.88 -7.01 1.10
C PHE A 14 9.26 -6.75 2.48
N LEU A 15 8.04 -6.22 2.55
CA LEU A 15 7.32 -6.00 3.81
C LEU A 15 7.09 -7.30 4.57
N PHE A 16 6.72 -8.38 3.86
CA PHE A 16 6.54 -9.68 4.46
C PHE A 16 7.81 -10.19 5.16
N CYS A 17 8.98 -9.99 4.55
CA CYS A 17 10.25 -10.32 5.21
C CYS A 17 10.41 -9.57 6.53
N TYR A 18 10.13 -8.26 6.55
CA TYR A 18 10.22 -7.46 7.76
C TYR A 18 9.21 -7.88 8.83
N LEU A 19 7.96 -8.15 8.46
CA LEU A 19 6.91 -8.48 9.43
C LEU A 19 7.01 -9.92 9.96
N LYS A 20 7.50 -10.85 9.14
CA LYS A 20 7.55 -12.27 9.51
C LYS A 20 8.86 -12.69 10.15
N TYR A 21 9.99 -12.14 9.67
CA TYR A 21 11.32 -12.60 10.07
C TYR A 21 12.06 -11.63 10.97
N GLU A 22 11.38 -10.59 11.48
CA GLU A 22 12.00 -9.57 12.32
C GLU A 22 12.75 -10.11 13.55
N GLU A 23 12.30 -11.24 14.11
CA GLU A 23 12.94 -11.86 15.27
C GLU A 23 14.08 -12.82 14.92
N LYS A 24 14.24 -13.15 13.65
CA LYS A 24 15.21 -14.13 13.19
C LYS A 24 16.47 -13.47 12.65
N ASN A 25 17.61 -13.90 13.17
CA ASN A 25 18.90 -13.53 12.60
C ASN A 25 19.24 -14.51 11.47
N LEU A 26 18.85 -14.15 10.24
CA LEU A 26 19.01 -14.98 9.03
C LEU A 26 20.09 -14.34 8.14
N PRO A 27 21.39 -14.70 8.28
CA PRO A 27 22.46 -14.08 7.48
C PRO A 27 22.26 -14.31 5.98
N GLY A 28 21.72 -15.45 5.58
CA GLY A 28 21.44 -15.76 4.17
C GLY A 28 20.35 -14.90 3.53
N ILE A 29 19.48 -14.26 4.31
CA ILE A 29 18.43 -13.38 3.78
C ILE A 29 19.01 -12.11 3.17
N VAL A 30 20.24 -11.71 3.53
CA VAL A 30 20.93 -10.52 3.01
C VAL A 30 21.06 -10.56 1.50
N ILE A 31 21.31 -11.75 0.93
CA ILE A 31 21.47 -11.92 -0.53
C ILE A 31 20.18 -11.54 -1.27
N TRP A 32 19.03 -11.82 -0.67
CA TRP A 32 17.73 -11.55 -1.28
C TRP A 32 17.15 -10.20 -0.88
N ILE A 33 17.38 -9.75 0.35
CA ILE A 33 16.78 -8.51 0.86
C ILE A 33 17.38 -7.26 0.21
N LEU A 34 18.64 -7.30 -0.21
CA LEU A 34 19.28 -6.20 -0.90
C LEU A 34 18.64 -5.93 -2.27
N PRO A 35 18.62 -6.88 -3.23
CA PRO A 35 17.96 -6.65 -4.51
C PRO A 35 16.45 -6.41 -4.35
N LEU A 36 15.81 -7.11 -3.41
CA LEU A 36 14.39 -6.94 -3.15
C LEU A 36 14.08 -5.53 -2.61
N GLY A 37 14.91 -5.01 -1.70
CA GLY A 37 14.78 -3.66 -1.18
C GLY A 37 14.99 -2.60 -2.26
N LEU A 38 16.02 -2.77 -3.10
CA LEU A 38 16.28 -1.87 -4.22
C LEU A 38 15.10 -1.80 -5.19
N ILE A 39 14.58 -2.96 -5.61
CA ILE A 39 13.41 -3.05 -6.50
C ILE A 39 12.17 -2.46 -5.82
N ALA A 40 11.93 -2.78 -4.56
CA ALA A 40 10.81 -2.25 -3.80
C ALA A 40 10.85 -0.71 -3.72
N GLY A 41 12.01 -0.13 -3.43
CA GLY A 41 12.18 1.33 -3.39
C GLY A 41 12.04 1.99 -4.77
N TRP A 42 12.47 1.32 -5.83
CA TRP A 42 12.43 1.85 -7.20
C TRP A 42 11.08 1.65 -7.91
N SER A 43 10.18 0.88 -7.33
CA SER A 43 8.99 0.40 -8.02
C SER A 43 7.92 1.45 -8.29
N ASN A 44 7.69 2.40 -7.38
CA ASN A 44 6.62 3.38 -7.52
C ASN A 44 6.87 4.64 -6.68
N GLU A 45 6.43 5.80 -7.19
CA GLU A 45 6.64 7.12 -6.61
C GLU A 45 6.05 7.28 -5.20
N ASN A 46 4.95 6.61 -4.90
CA ASN A 46 4.28 6.69 -3.61
C ASN A 46 4.55 5.49 -2.70
N MET A 47 4.66 4.30 -3.28
CA MET A 47 4.86 3.07 -2.51
C MET A 47 6.29 2.89 -2.02
N GLY A 48 7.29 3.25 -2.83
CA GLY A 48 8.71 3.15 -2.45
C GLY A 48 9.00 3.91 -1.14
N PRO A 49 8.71 5.21 -1.06
CA PRO A 49 8.86 5.98 0.18
C PRO A 49 8.06 5.42 1.36
N ALA A 50 6.81 5.00 1.12
CA ALA A 50 5.96 4.45 2.16
C ALA A 50 6.52 3.15 2.76
N VAL A 51 7.00 2.23 1.92
CA VAL A 51 7.58 0.96 2.35
C VAL A 51 8.93 1.17 3.03
N TRP A 52 9.73 2.11 2.55
CA TRP A 52 10.97 2.50 3.24
C TRP A 52 10.67 3.04 4.64
N LEU A 53 9.73 3.96 4.80
CA LEU A 53 9.33 4.50 6.10
C LEU A 53 8.76 3.41 7.02
N LEU A 54 7.95 2.48 6.48
CA LEU A 54 7.44 1.35 7.27
C LEU A 54 8.55 0.44 7.76
N SER A 55 9.51 0.10 6.90
CA SER A 55 10.63 -0.74 7.30
C SER A 55 11.50 -0.07 8.36
N LEU A 56 11.71 1.25 8.26
CA LEU A 56 12.36 2.05 9.29
C LEU A 56 11.56 2.04 10.59
N LEU A 57 10.24 2.23 10.52
CA LEU A 57 9.36 2.20 11.69
C LEU A 57 9.42 0.85 12.41
N VAL A 58 9.44 -0.27 11.68
CA VAL A 58 9.61 -1.61 12.28
C VAL A 58 10.95 -1.69 13.05
N ILE A 59 12.04 -1.19 12.48
CA ILE A 59 13.35 -1.14 13.17
C ILE A 59 13.26 -0.29 14.44
N LEU A 60 12.66 0.90 14.37
CA LEU A 60 12.50 1.80 15.52
C LEU A 60 11.62 1.21 16.62
N LEU A 61 10.51 0.55 16.25
CA LEU A 61 9.65 -0.14 17.23
C LEU A 61 10.39 -1.25 17.97
N ARG A 62 11.23 -2.02 17.27
CA ARG A 62 12.09 -3.02 17.91
C ARG A 62 13.07 -2.39 18.91
N HIS A 63 13.70 -1.28 18.56
CA HIS A 63 14.57 -0.58 19.50
C HIS A 63 13.82 -0.06 20.73
N ARG A 64 12.61 0.45 20.52
CA ARG A 64 11.74 0.88 21.63
C ARG A 64 11.34 -0.28 22.55
N GLU A 65 11.21 -1.49 22.00
CA GLU A 65 10.98 -2.72 22.77
C GLU A 65 12.26 -3.30 23.40
N HIS A 66 13.37 -2.58 23.37
CA HIS A 66 14.70 -3.02 23.82
C HIS A 66 15.22 -4.28 23.10
N LYS A 67 14.71 -4.59 21.91
CA LYS A 67 15.16 -5.70 21.07
C LYS A 67 16.15 -5.20 20.02
N LYS A 68 17.26 -5.90 19.83
CA LYS A 68 18.21 -5.59 18.75
C LYS A 68 17.60 -5.98 17.40
N ALA A 69 17.61 -5.07 16.43
CA ALA A 69 17.23 -5.40 15.07
C ALA A 69 18.39 -6.17 14.39
N PRO A 70 18.13 -7.25 13.66
CA PRO A 70 19.14 -7.96 12.89
C PRO A 70 19.75 -7.07 11.81
N VAL A 71 21.03 -7.30 11.47
CA VAL A 71 21.76 -6.49 10.48
C VAL A 71 21.08 -6.45 9.11
N TRP A 72 20.45 -7.55 8.70
CA TRP A 72 19.73 -7.61 7.42
C TRP A 72 18.60 -6.59 7.30
N MET A 73 17.96 -6.20 8.42
CA MET A 73 16.91 -5.16 8.39
C MET A 73 17.48 -3.78 8.05
N TYR A 74 18.64 -3.42 8.60
CA TYR A 74 19.30 -2.15 8.25
C TYR A 74 19.74 -2.15 6.79
N LEU A 75 20.36 -3.23 6.33
CA LEU A 75 20.79 -3.36 4.93
C LEU A 75 19.62 -3.28 3.96
N GLY A 76 18.52 -3.96 4.26
CA GLY A 76 17.30 -3.90 3.45
C GLY A 76 16.68 -2.50 3.43
N ASN A 77 16.64 -1.81 4.58
CA ASN A 77 16.12 -0.43 4.66
C ASN A 77 16.99 0.54 3.85
N ILE A 78 18.33 0.45 3.97
CA ILE A 78 19.26 1.27 3.18
C ILE A 78 19.11 0.98 1.68
N SER A 79 18.98 -0.27 1.30
CA SER A 79 18.76 -0.67 -0.10
C SER A 79 17.43 -0.12 -0.65
N CYS A 80 16.37 -0.18 0.14
CA CYS A 80 15.06 0.39 -0.22
C CYS A 80 15.13 1.93 -0.36
N LEU A 81 15.86 2.60 0.55
CA LEU A 81 16.11 4.03 0.43
C LEU A 81 16.88 4.38 -0.85
N ALA A 82 17.92 3.61 -1.17
CA ALA A 82 18.69 3.82 -2.39
C ALA A 82 17.81 3.67 -3.64
N GLY A 83 16.94 2.64 -3.70
CA GLY A 83 15.95 2.48 -4.77
C GLY A 83 14.97 3.65 -4.87
N THR A 84 14.48 4.14 -3.73
CA THR A 84 13.59 5.31 -3.65
C THR A 84 14.27 6.58 -4.18
N ILE A 85 15.53 6.81 -3.80
CA ILE A 85 16.29 7.96 -4.29
C ILE A 85 16.51 7.87 -5.80
N LEU A 86 16.89 6.70 -6.31
CA LEU A 86 17.05 6.48 -7.76
C LEU A 86 15.78 6.75 -8.52
N MET A 87 14.63 6.33 -7.98
CA MET A 87 13.32 6.57 -8.59
C MET A 87 12.96 8.06 -8.61
N ILE A 88 13.14 8.78 -7.50
CA ILE A 88 12.85 10.22 -7.40
C ILE A 88 13.78 11.01 -8.33
N ALA A 89 15.06 10.63 -8.41
CA ALA A 89 16.05 11.28 -9.27
C ALA A 89 15.91 10.92 -10.76
N ALA A 90 14.96 10.07 -11.14
CA ALA A 90 14.77 9.68 -12.53
C ALA A 90 14.42 10.89 -13.42
N PRO A 91 15.10 11.10 -14.56
CA PRO A 91 14.89 12.28 -15.43
C PRO A 91 13.42 12.48 -15.87
N GLY A 92 12.68 11.39 -16.05
CA GLY A 92 11.26 11.44 -16.44
C GLY A 92 10.34 12.13 -15.43
N ASN A 93 10.73 12.19 -14.16
CA ASN A 93 9.96 12.89 -13.13
C ASN A 93 10.10 14.41 -13.28
N PHE A 94 11.29 14.88 -13.65
CA PHE A 94 11.54 16.31 -13.89
C PHE A 94 10.84 16.78 -15.15
N VAL A 95 10.83 15.97 -16.22
CA VAL A 95 10.11 16.33 -17.47
C VAL A 95 8.61 16.45 -17.18
N ARG A 96 8.01 15.48 -16.48
CA ARG A 96 6.59 15.53 -16.13
C ARG A 96 6.22 16.73 -15.25
N SER A 97 7.06 17.11 -14.31
CA SER A 97 6.80 18.29 -13.47
C SER A 97 6.81 19.59 -14.26
N GLY A 98 7.65 19.71 -15.30
CA GLY A 98 7.69 20.87 -16.19
C GLY A 98 6.47 20.97 -17.12
N GLU A 99 5.87 19.84 -17.50
CA GLU A 99 4.71 19.82 -18.42
C GLU A 99 3.39 20.24 -17.76
N THR A 100 3.28 20.21 -16.43
CA THR A 100 2.02 20.50 -15.71
C THR A 100 1.67 21.97 -15.65
N GLY A 101 2.60 22.88 -16.00
CA GLY A 101 2.36 24.33 -15.96
C GLY A 101 2.04 24.90 -14.57
N GLU A 102 2.19 24.09 -13.51
CA GLU A 102 1.90 24.51 -12.14
C GLU A 102 2.79 25.65 -11.65
N GLU A 103 3.93 25.86 -12.30
CA GLU A 103 4.88 26.92 -11.94
C GLU A 103 4.26 28.33 -12.03
N ALA A 104 3.22 28.50 -12.85
CA ALA A 104 2.48 29.76 -12.98
C ALA A 104 1.59 30.09 -11.77
N TYR A 105 1.33 29.13 -10.89
CA TYR A 105 0.41 29.29 -9.76
C TYR A 105 1.15 29.57 -8.45
N SER A 106 0.50 30.28 -7.52
CA SER A 106 0.98 30.44 -6.14
C SER A 106 1.06 29.10 -5.42
N LEU A 107 1.96 28.98 -4.43
CA LEU A 107 2.13 27.74 -3.66
C LEU A 107 0.81 27.22 -3.04
N LEU A 108 0.00 28.11 -2.48
CA LEU A 108 -1.29 27.75 -1.88
C LEU A 108 -2.27 27.21 -2.92
N TRP A 109 -2.29 27.79 -4.13
CA TRP A 109 -3.17 27.33 -5.22
C TRP A 109 -2.74 25.96 -5.74
N ARG A 110 -1.43 25.72 -5.87
CA ARG A 110 -0.89 24.39 -6.23
C ARG A 110 -1.31 23.34 -5.20
N MET A 111 -1.14 23.63 -3.92
CA MET A 111 -1.54 22.71 -2.83
C MET A 111 -3.05 22.40 -2.88
N TYR A 112 -3.87 23.40 -3.11
CA TYR A 112 -5.31 23.21 -3.27
C TYR A 112 -5.65 22.29 -4.45
N LEU A 113 -5.06 22.52 -5.62
CA LEU A 113 -5.28 21.70 -6.82
C LEU A 113 -4.85 20.24 -6.60
N ARG A 114 -3.72 20.03 -5.93
CA ARG A 114 -3.21 18.69 -5.58
C ARG A 114 -4.13 17.98 -4.59
N CYS A 115 -4.54 18.64 -3.52
CA CYS A 115 -5.49 18.07 -2.56
C CYS A 115 -6.85 17.75 -3.24
N TYR A 116 -7.31 18.59 -4.15
CA TYR A 116 -8.53 18.34 -4.91
C TYR A 116 -8.39 17.12 -5.84
N ALA A 117 -7.29 17.03 -6.60
CA ALA A 117 -7.02 15.89 -7.47
C ALA A 117 -6.91 14.58 -6.67
N GLU A 118 -6.28 14.65 -5.51
CA GLU A 118 -6.14 13.51 -4.60
C GLU A 118 -7.47 13.08 -4.00
N ALA A 119 -8.28 14.02 -3.53
CA ALA A 119 -9.63 13.73 -3.02
C ALA A 119 -10.52 13.10 -4.10
N LYS A 120 -10.46 13.60 -5.34
CA LYS A 120 -11.16 13.02 -6.49
C LYS A 120 -10.68 11.60 -6.75
N GLY A 121 -9.36 11.36 -6.83
CA GLY A 121 -8.78 10.04 -7.05
C GLY A 121 -9.12 9.03 -5.95
N VAL A 122 -9.18 9.48 -4.69
CA VAL A 122 -9.65 8.63 -3.57
C VAL A 122 -11.10 8.21 -3.78
N MET A 123 -11.98 9.13 -4.13
CA MET A 123 -13.40 8.83 -4.37
C MET A 123 -13.59 7.90 -5.57
N GLU A 124 -12.79 8.06 -6.61
CA GLU A 124 -12.91 7.28 -7.84
C GLU A 124 -12.32 5.87 -7.69
N TYR A 125 -11.14 5.74 -7.06
CA TYR A 125 -10.39 4.48 -7.05
C TYR A 125 -10.34 3.77 -5.70
N LEU A 126 -10.31 4.50 -4.58
CA LEU A 126 -10.09 3.92 -3.25
C LEU A 126 -11.36 3.81 -2.40
N PHE A 127 -12.44 4.48 -2.77
CA PHE A 127 -13.64 4.57 -1.95
C PHE A 127 -14.19 3.21 -1.50
N PRO A 128 -14.33 2.18 -2.36
CA PRO A 128 -14.81 0.86 -1.92
C PRO A 128 -13.89 0.19 -0.90
N ALA A 129 -12.56 0.28 -1.10
CA ALA A 129 -11.58 -0.29 -0.18
C ALA A 129 -11.56 0.45 1.17
N LEU A 130 -11.70 1.77 1.16
CA LEU A 130 -11.82 2.59 2.38
C LEU A 130 -13.09 2.25 3.15
N LEU A 131 -14.24 2.14 2.47
CA LEU A 131 -15.51 1.79 3.09
C LEU A 131 -15.41 0.42 3.79
N LEU A 132 -14.84 -0.58 3.11
CA LEU A 132 -14.61 -1.90 3.68
C LEU A 132 -13.63 -1.87 4.85
N THR A 133 -12.59 -1.04 4.76
CA THR A 133 -11.62 -0.87 5.86
C THR A 133 -12.30 -0.28 7.09
N VAL A 134 -13.09 0.78 6.91
CA VAL A 134 -13.85 1.39 8.02
C VAL A 134 -14.84 0.40 8.61
N PHE A 135 -15.57 -0.34 7.78
CA PHE A 135 -16.47 -1.40 8.23
C PHE A 135 -15.73 -2.47 9.05
N ALA A 136 -14.62 -3.00 8.55
CA ALA A 136 -13.81 -3.98 9.25
C ALA A 136 -13.26 -3.44 10.59
N LEU A 137 -12.88 -2.17 10.64
CA LEU A 137 -12.45 -1.49 11.87
C LEU A 137 -13.58 -1.37 12.88
N ILE A 138 -14.79 -0.99 12.44
CA ILE A 138 -15.97 -0.89 13.31
C ILE A 138 -16.30 -2.28 13.89
N VAL A 139 -16.28 -3.31 13.07
CA VAL A 139 -16.55 -4.68 13.55
C VAL A 139 -15.47 -5.14 14.53
N CYS A 140 -14.18 -5.02 14.20
CA CYS A 140 -13.11 -5.46 15.08
C CYS A 140 -13.06 -4.68 16.40
N LYS A 141 -13.06 -3.34 16.31
CA LYS A 141 -12.88 -2.47 17.48
C LYS A 141 -14.19 -2.18 18.22
N GLY A 142 -15.26 -1.90 17.46
CA GLY A 142 -16.53 -1.47 18.03
C GLY A 142 -17.36 -2.65 18.56
N ILE A 143 -17.50 -3.71 17.78
CA ILE A 143 -18.38 -4.83 18.12
C ILE A 143 -17.61 -5.89 18.91
N LEU A 144 -16.49 -6.39 18.38
CA LEU A 144 -15.72 -7.48 18.98
C LEU A 144 -14.76 -7.02 20.07
N LYS A 145 -14.50 -5.70 20.17
CA LYS A 145 -13.54 -5.07 21.11
C LYS A 145 -12.15 -5.70 21.06
N GLU A 146 -11.77 -6.24 19.90
CA GLU A 146 -10.47 -6.85 19.67
C GLU A 146 -9.39 -5.80 19.42
N ASN A 147 -8.18 -6.08 19.88
CA ASN A 147 -7.04 -5.25 19.57
C ASN A 147 -6.56 -5.51 18.15
N LEU A 148 -6.35 -4.42 17.39
CA LEU A 148 -5.69 -4.51 16.10
C LEU A 148 -4.28 -5.03 16.32
N GLY A 149 -3.89 -6.08 15.58
CA GLY A 149 -2.51 -6.57 15.63
C GLY A 149 -1.55 -5.50 15.09
N ARG A 150 -0.30 -5.53 15.58
CA ARG A 150 0.74 -4.60 15.13
C ARG A 150 0.85 -4.56 13.59
N ASN A 151 0.82 -5.73 12.96
CA ASN A 151 0.93 -5.83 11.51
C ASN A 151 -0.25 -5.14 10.78
N THR A 152 -1.47 -5.27 11.29
CA THR A 152 -2.64 -4.56 10.73
C THR A 152 -2.46 -3.04 10.83
N VAL A 153 -1.98 -2.55 11.97
CA VAL A 153 -1.72 -1.12 12.16
C VAL A 153 -0.62 -0.63 11.21
N LEU A 154 0.45 -1.41 11.03
CA LEU A 154 1.53 -1.07 10.10
C LEU A 154 1.04 -1.03 8.65
N LEU A 155 0.18 -1.96 8.23
CA LEU A 155 -0.41 -1.96 6.90
C LEU A 155 -1.31 -0.74 6.67
N LEU A 156 -2.13 -0.37 7.65
CA LEU A 156 -2.96 0.84 7.59
C LEU A 156 -2.11 2.12 7.55
N LEU A 157 -1.05 2.18 8.34
CA LEU A 157 -0.08 3.29 8.28
C LEU A 157 0.61 3.35 6.93
N GLY A 158 0.98 2.19 6.35
CA GLY A 158 1.56 2.14 5.02
C GLY A 158 0.63 2.65 3.94
N ALA A 159 -0.65 2.28 4.01
CA ALA A 159 -1.66 2.80 3.10
C ALA A 159 -1.80 4.33 3.23
N LEU A 160 -1.80 4.85 4.46
CA LEU A 160 -1.85 6.29 4.72
C LEU A 160 -0.60 7.01 4.22
N LEU A 161 0.59 6.46 4.44
CA LEU A 161 1.85 7.02 3.95
C LEU A 161 1.92 7.01 2.42
N SER A 162 1.50 5.90 1.79
CA SER A 162 1.46 5.79 0.33
C SER A 162 0.48 6.79 -0.29
N TRP A 163 -0.69 6.94 0.33
CA TRP A 163 -1.65 7.96 -0.07
C TRP A 163 -1.08 9.37 0.12
N GLY A 164 -0.60 9.70 1.31
CA GLY A 164 -0.06 11.02 1.64
C GLY A 164 1.17 11.42 0.81
N ALA A 165 1.96 10.48 0.32
CA ALA A 165 3.10 10.77 -0.57
C ALA A 165 2.65 11.40 -1.90
N MET A 166 1.41 11.14 -2.33
CA MET A 166 0.87 11.69 -3.57
C MET A 166 0.53 13.19 -3.49
N ILE A 167 0.38 13.76 -2.30
CA ILE A 167 0.22 15.21 -2.11
C ILE A 167 1.41 16.00 -2.69
N LEU A 168 2.59 15.35 -2.73
CA LEU A 168 3.79 15.94 -3.32
C LEU A 168 3.79 15.89 -4.85
N SER A 169 2.94 15.05 -5.46
CA SER A 169 2.83 14.90 -6.92
C SER A 169 1.78 15.87 -7.49
N PRO A 170 2.04 16.48 -8.65
CA PRO A 170 1.08 17.37 -9.32
C PRO A 170 -0.15 16.62 -9.87
N HIS A 171 -0.10 15.32 -10.00
CA HIS A 171 -1.15 14.52 -10.60
C HIS A 171 -1.35 13.21 -9.82
N TYR A 172 -2.61 12.79 -9.66
CA TYR A 172 -2.98 11.53 -9.04
C TYR A 172 -3.40 10.51 -10.11
N PRO A 173 -2.48 9.71 -10.66
CA PRO A 173 -2.84 8.70 -11.65
C PRO A 173 -3.50 7.49 -10.98
N ASP A 174 -4.35 6.78 -11.71
CA ASP A 174 -5.01 5.55 -11.29
C ASP A 174 -4.05 4.49 -10.73
N ARG A 175 -2.86 4.37 -11.35
CA ARG A 175 -1.78 3.46 -10.90
C ARG A 175 -1.27 3.78 -9.48
N ALA A 176 -1.35 5.04 -9.05
CA ALA A 176 -0.92 5.42 -7.70
C ALA A 176 -1.87 4.88 -6.62
N ALA A 177 -3.17 4.81 -6.91
CA ALA A 177 -4.17 4.24 -6.02
C ALA A 177 -3.95 2.73 -5.80
N PHE A 178 -3.39 2.02 -6.79
CA PHE A 178 -3.24 0.57 -6.74
C PHE A 178 -2.43 0.09 -5.53
N GLY A 179 -1.30 0.71 -5.25
CA GLY A 179 -0.46 0.35 -4.12
C GLY A 179 -1.14 0.55 -2.77
N THR A 180 -1.78 1.70 -2.59
CA THR A 180 -2.58 2.01 -1.40
C THR A 180 -3.73 1.01 -1.23
N MET A 181 -4.43 0.68 -2.31
CA MET A 181 -5.51 -0.32 -2.32
C MET A 181 -5.03 -1.69 -1.88
N VAL A 182 -3.87 -2.15 -2.36
CA VAL A 182 -3.28 -3.45 -1.99
C VAL A 182 -2.98 -3.50 -0.49
N LEU A 183 -2.41 -2.45 0.09
CA LEU A 183 -2.16 -2.38 1.54
C LEU A 183 -3.45 -2.38 2.36
N LEU A 184 -4.50 -1.67 1.91
CA LEU A 184 -5.83 -1.70 2.53
C LEU A 184 -6.43 -3.12 2.47
N ILE A 185 -6.35 -3.80 1.33
CA ILE A 185 -6.83 -5.18 1.19
C ILE A 185 -6.09 -6.11 2.15
N CYS A 186 -4.76 -6.01 2.26
CA CYS A 186 -3.99 -6.80 3.22
C CYS A 186 -4.42 -6.52 4.67
N ALA A 187 -4.69 -5.26 5.03
CA ALA A 187 -5.20 -4.89 6.34
C ALA A 187 -6.61 -5.45 6.59
N ILE A 188 -7.51 -5.37 5.61
CA ILE A 188 -8.87 -5.95 5.67
C ILE A 188 -8.78 -7.46 5.88
N LEU A 189 -7.97 -8.18 5.11
CA LEU A 189 -7.78 -9.62 5.24
C LEU A 189 -7.22 -10.00 6.64
N SER A 190 -6.30 -9.20 7.16
CA SER A 190 -5.76 -9.41 8.51
C SER A 190 -6.83 -9.22 9.60
N MET A 191 -7.73 -8.24 9.46
CA MET A 191 -8.86 -8.03 10.36
C MET A 191 -9.91 -9.13 10.19
N ALA A 192 -10.19 -9.52 8.96
CA ALA A 192 -11.13 -10.56 8.61
C ALA A 192 -10.77 -11.92 9.24
N GLY A 193 -9.48 -12.28 9.22
CA GLY A 193 -9.01 -13.48 9.92
C GLY A 193 -9.34 -13.45 11.41
N LYS A 194 -9.14 -12.32 12.08
CA LYS A 194 -9.50 -12.17 13.51
C LYS A 194 -11.00 -12.26 13.76
N ILE A 195 -11.82 -11.67 12.86
CA ILE A 195 -13.28 -11.76 12.95
C ILE A 195 -13.72 -13.21 12.80
N ALA A 196 -13.16 -13.93 11.84
CA ALA A 196 -13.49 -15.34 11.58
C ALA A 196 -13.10 -16.25 12.75
N ASP A 197 -11.94 -16.01 13.38
CA ASP A 197 -11.48 -16.80 14.55
C ASP A 197 -12.40 -16.64 15.76
N ARG A 198 -13.01 -15.47 15.92
CA ARG A 198 -13.90 -15.18 17.07
C ARG A 198 -15.36 -15.55 16.82
N GLN A 199 -15.85 -15.49 15.60
CA GLN A 199 -17.25 -15.74 15.27
C GLN A 199 -17.42 -16.99 14.41
N LYS A 200 -17.04 -18.16 14.94
CA LYS A 200 -17.19 -19.43 14.22
C LYS A 200 -18.64 -19.71 13.78
N GLU A 201 -19.63 -19.19 14.49
CA GLU A 201 -21.07 -19.41 14.16
C GLU A 201 -21.62 -18.44 13.10
N ASN A 202 -21.02 -17.25 12.95
CA ASN A 202 -21.49 -16.20 12.03
C ASN A 202 -20.58 -16.01 10.80
N VAL A 203 -19.75 -16.98 10.49
CA VAL A 203 -18.83 -16.96 9.33
C VAL A 203 -19.56 -16.79 8.02
N TRP A 204 -20.83 -17.18 7.93
CA TRP A 204 -21.65 -17.00 6.72
C TRP A 204 -21.83 -15.52 6.31
N MET A 205 -21.91 -14.58 7.27
CA MET A 205 -21.98 -13.14 6.95
C MET A 205 -20.70 -12.67 6.27
N PHE A 206 -19.56 -13.18 6.73
CA PHE A 206 -18.27 -12.87 6.14
C PHE A 206 -18.17 -13.43 4.70
N TYR A 207 -18.57 -14.68 4.51
CA TYR A 207 -18.64 -15.28 3.17
C TYR A 207 -19.62 -14.55 2.27
N GLY A 208 -20.75 -14.08 2.79
CA GLY A 208 -21.72 -13.25 2.05
C GLY A 208 -21.07 -11.97 1.51
N CYS A 209 -20.33 -11.23 2.37
CA CYS A 209 -19.59 -10.04 1.92
C CYS A 209 -18.48 -10.39 0.90
N ALA A 210 -17.76 -11.49 1.11
CA ALA A 210 -16.72 -11.93 0.18
C ALA A 210 -17.30 -12.30 -1.19
N VAL A 211 -18.47 -12.97 -1.23
CA VAL A 211 -19.18 -13.30 -2.46
C VAL A 211 -19.63 -12.03 -3.19
N LEU A 212 -20.17 -11.03 -2.48
CA LEU A 212 -20.56 -9.75 -3.09
C LEU A 212 -19.38 -9.02 -3.71
N ILE A 213 -18.23 -8.99 -3.01
CA ILE A 213 -17.01 -8.40 -3.54
C ILE A 213 -16.52 -9.17 -4.78
N TRP A 214 -16.57 -10.51 -4.72
CA TRP A 214 -16.20 -11.36 -5.85
C TRP A 214 -17.11 -11.16 -7.06
N LEU A 215 -18.44 -11.10 -6.86
CA LEU A 215 -19.40 -10.80 -7.92
C LEU A 215 -19.16 -9.44 -8.57
N ARG A 216 -18.85 -8.43 -7.76
CA ARG A 216 -18.48 -7.11 -8.27
C ARG A 216 -17.18 -7.16 -9.09
N GLY A 217 -16.17 -7.89 -8.62
CA GLY A 217 -14.93 -8.12 -9.37
C GLY A 217 -15.16 -8.83 -10.69
N MET A 218 -16.00 -9.85 -10.70
CA MET A 218 -16.39 -10.59 -11.91
C MET A 218 -17.15 -9.69 -12.90
N TYR A 219 -18.05 -8.82 -12.42
CA TYR A 219 -18.74 -7.85 -13.26
C TYR A 219 -17.73 -6.94 -14.01
N PHE A 220 -16.77 -6.35 -13.31
CA PHE A 220 -15.73 -5.54 -13.94
C PHE A 220 -14.84 -6.32 -14.91
N LEU A 221 -14.53 -7.58 -14.58
CA LEU A 221 -13.77 -8.44 -15.48
C LEU A 221 -14.52 -8.69 -16.79
N VAL A 222 -15.82 -8.99 -16.71
CA VAL A 222 -16.66 -9.23 -17.88
C VAL A 222 -16.83 -7.95 -18.71
N GLU A 223 -17.04 -6.81 -18.07
CA GLU A 223 -17.10 -5.51 -18.72
C GLU A 223 -15.78 -5.20 -19.46
N TYR A 224 -14.63 -5.40 -18.79
CA TYR A 224 -13.32 -5.17 -19.39
C TYR A 224 -13.05 -6.12 -20.57
N LEU A 225 -13.40 -7.41 -20.44
CA LEU A 225 -13.27 -8.36 -21.53
C LEU A 225 -14.21 -8.02 -22.69
N GLY A 226 -15.43 -7.57 -22.39
CA GLY A 226 -16.40 -7.12 -23.39
C GLY A 226 -15.90 -5.91 -24.18
N LEU A 227 -15.24 -4.96 -23.52
CA LEU A 227 -14.57 -3.84 -24.17
C LEU A 227 -13.38 -4.31 -25.04
N CYS A 228 -12.55 -5.22 -24.53
CA CYS A 228 -11.40 -5.74 -25.27
C CYS A 228 -11.82 -6.54 -26.53
N TRP A 229 -12.96 -7.21 -26.48
CA TRP A 229 -13.49 -8.00 -27.62
C TRP A 229 -14.48 -7.22 -28.49
N GLY A 230 -14.73 -5.95 -28.15
CA GLY A 230 -15.62 -5.08 -28.93
C GLY A 230 -17.11 -5.45 -28.84
N TRP A 231 -17.50 -6.19 -27.80
CA TRP A 231 -18.91 -6.54 -27.54
C TRP A 231 -19.66 -5.41 -26.85
N ILE A 232 -18.95 -4.53 -26.16
CA ILE A 232 -19.46 -3.32 -25.50
C ILE A 232 -18.73 -2.14 -26.13
N LYS A 233 -19.46 -1.11 -26.58
CA LYS A 233 -18.92 0.14 -27.13
C LYS A 233 -18.85 1.23 -26.07
#